data_cf0eb1c3322c9991cc0c5368eb8f55fa
#
_entry.id   cf0eb1c3322c9991cc0c5368eb8f55fa
#
_cell.length_a   1.000
_cell.length_b   1.000
_cell.length_c   1.000
_cell.angle_alpha   90.00
_cell.angle_beta   90.00
_cell.angle_gamma   90.00
#
_symmetry.space_group_name_H-M   'P 1'
#
loop_
_entity.id
_entity.type
_entity.pdbx_description
1 polymer ?
#
loop_
_entity_poly.entity_id
_entity_poly.type
_entity_poly.pdbx_seq_one_letter_code
_entity_poly.pdbx_strand_id
1 'polypeptide(L)'
;GYMDMLGKFFKNNQNSVDSTNRNIGEKFYLKPHAEIDFFAWVNQWSIMCKMPSDLGFSNDRYVLPELIINQHTVKNKSEVNIDGQMQLFNVIAKDFNQIRFEQKQTENDRCEQAIELASGKTSVYWCNTNNESAILKGLDKDAVEIIGSQSIEKKEDILINFAKGNIERIITKAKMTSFGLNWQHCNHSVFFPTWSYEQYYQAIRRFWRFGQKNDVTIDLVISDGQTRVLEALQQKTKKAVELHKKLTENVNKSFMNQTKEFTKDIIKPKF
;
A
#
# COMPACT_ATOMS: atom_id res chain seq x y z
N GLY A 1 2.08 28.39 -13.38
CA GLY A 1 1.61 28.00 -12.03
C GLY A 1 0.81 26.70 -12.04
N TYR A 2 0.33 26.26 -10.85
CA TYR A 2 -0.45 25.01 -10.71
C TYR A 2 -1.69 24.97 -11.61
N MET A 3 -2.44 26.09 -11.69
CA MET A 3 -3.64 26.16 -12.52
C MET A 3 -3.34 26.10 -14.02
N ASP A 4 -2.21 26.65 -14.45
CA ASP A 4 -1.77 26.59 -15.86
C ASP A 4 -1.41 25.15 -16.25
N MET A 5 -0.72 24.45 -15.36
CA MET A 5 -0.41 23.02 -15.53
C MET A 5 -1.68 22.20 -15.65
N LEU A 6 -2.66 22.40 -14.75
CA LEU A 6 -3.95 21.71 -14.82
C LEU A 6 -4.70 22.04 -16.12
N GLY A 7 -4.77 23.30 -16.52
CA GLY A 7 -5.41 23.71 -17.76
C GLY A 7 -4.75 23.13 -19.01
N LYS A 8 -3.42 23.07 -19.02
CA LYS A 8 -2.64 22.56 -20.15
C LYS A 8 -2.79 21.03 -20.31
N PHE A 9 -2.58 20.29 -19.25
CA PHE A 9 -2.43 18.84 -19.34
C PHE A 9 -3.65 18.04 -18.89
N PHE A 10 -4.53 18.60 -18.07
CA PHE A 10 -5.64 17.87 -17.46
C PHE A 10 -7.00 18.39 -17.90
N LYS A 11 -7.99 17.54 -17.87
CA LYS A 11 -9.40 17.87 -18.05
C LYS A 11 -10.11 17.72 -16.71
N ASN A 12 -10.95 18.73 -16.38
CA ASN A 12 -11.78 18.70 -15.18
C ASN A 12 -13.02 17.82 -15.45
N ASN A 13 -13.28 16.85 -14.59
CA ASN A 13 -14.39 15.90 -14.71
C ASN A 13 -15.61 16.27 -13.85
N GLN A 14 -15.62 17.43 -13.19
CA GLN A 14 -16.70 17.80 -12.26
C GLN A 14 -18.07 17.96 -12.93
N ASN A 15 -18.12 18.28 -14.22
CA ASN A 15 -19.34 18.57 -14.96
C ASN A 15 -19.71 17.57 -16.06
N SER A 16 -19.07 16.38 -16.12
CA SER A 16 -19.47 15.39 -17.11
C SER A 16 -20.75 14.67 -16.68
N VAL A 17 -21.78 14.78 -17.51
CA VAL A 17 -23.11 14.16 -17.34
C VAL A 17 -23.06 12.63 -17.56
N ASP A 18 -21.93 12.09 -17.97
CA ASP A 18 -21.76 10.65 -18.23
C ASP A 18 -21.64 9.88 -16.92
N SER A 19 -22.81 9.47 -16.41
CA SER A 19 -22.98 8.80 -15.11
C SER A 19 -22.50 7.35 -15.07
N THR A 20 -22.10 6.77 -16.20
CA THR A 20 -21.78 5.34 -16.33
C THR A 20 -20.31 4.99 -16.02
N ASN A 21 -19.41 5.96 -15.98
CA ASN A 21 -17.98 5.76 -15.70
C ASN A 21 -17.43 6.69 -14.59
N ARG A 22 -18.24 6.95 -13.56
CA ARG A 22 -17.76 7.67 -12.38
C ARG A 22 -16.78 6.81 -11.59
N ASN A 23 -15.50 6.89 -11.92
CA ASN A 23 -14.46 6.70 -10.93
C ASN A 23 -14.65 7.80 -9.88
N ILE A 24 -15.41 7.47 -8.84
CA ILE A 24 -15.67 8.33 -7.70
C ILE A 24 -14.30 8.68 -7.10
N GLY A 25 -13.79 9.88 -7.37
CA GLY A 25 -12.55 10.40 -6.79
C GLY A 25 -11.58 11.11 -7.72
N GLU A 26 -11.64 10.97 -9.02
CA GLU A 26 -10.72 11.70 -9.91
C GLU A 26 -11.37 13.00 -10.42
N LYS A 27 -11.03 14.10 -9.74
CA LYS A 27 -11.45 15.45 -10.10
C LYS A 27 -10.86 15.91 -11.43
N PHE A 28 -9.68 15.46 -11.74
CA PHE A 28 -8.92 15.76 -12.95
C PHE A 28 -8.36 14.47 -13.56
N TYR A 29 -8.36 14.38 -14.88
CA TYR A 29 -7.69 13.29 -15.61
C TYR A 29 -6.78 13.86 -16.70
N LEU A 30 -5.65 13.19 -16.92
CA LEU A 30 -4.68 13.57 -17.93
C LEU A 30 -5.29 13.43 -19.32
N LYS A 31 -5.16 14.47 -20.16
CA LYS A 31 -5.63 14.43 -21.54
C LYS A 31 -4.76 13.44 -22.33
N PRO A 32 -5.34 12.46 -23.06
CA PRO A 32 -4.55 11.48 -23.78
C PRO A 32 -3.51 12.07 -24.75
N HIS A 33 -3.90 13.12 -25.46
CA HIS A 33 -2.99 13.81 -26.41
C HIS A 33 -1.90 14.64 -25.73
N ALA A 34 -2.03 14.97 -24.45
CA ALA A 34 -1.06 15.75 -23.69
C ALA A 34 -0.13 14.86 -22.83
N GLU A 35 -0.27 13.55 -22.89
CA GLU A 35 0.46 12.61 -22.04
C GLU A 35 1.97 12.71 -22.26
N ILE A 36 2.42 12.71 -23.49
CA ILE A 36 3.85 12.79 -23.84
C ILE A 36 4.44 14.12 -23.36
N ASP A 37 3.76 15.22 -23.64
CA ASP A 37 4.22 16.55 -23.25
C ASP A 37 4.23 16.74 -21.73
N PHE A 38 3.25 16.17 -21.03
CA PHE A 38 3.21 16.17 -19.58
C PHE A 38 4.40 15.45 -18.96
N PHE A 39 4.71 14.22 -19.42
CA PHE A 39 5.86 13.50 -18.91
C PHE A 39 7.19 14.14 -19.31
N ALA A 40 7.30 14.70 -20.51
CA ALA A 40 8.47 15.48 -20.92
C ALA A 40 8.68 16.70 -20.00
N TRP A 41 7.60 17.39 -19.62
CA TRP A 41 7.65 18.50 -18.67
C TRP A 41 8.05 18.04 -17.26
N VAL A 42 7.48 16.94 -16.75
CA VAL A 42 7.84 16.37 -15.43
C VAL A 42 9.32 15.99 -15.39
N ASN A 43 9.86 15.41 -16.46
CA ASN A 43 11.25 14.98 -16.54
C ASN A 43 12.28 16.13 -16.55
N GLN A 44 11.85 17.38 -16.76
CA GLN A 44 12.76 18.54 -16.67
C GLN A 44 13.23 18.83 -15.25
N TRP A 45 12.47 18.39 -14.23
CA TRP A 45 12.74 18.70 -12.83
C TRP A 45 12.64 17.50 -11.90
N SER A 46 12.34 16.30 -12.41
CA SER A 46 12.27 15.07 -11.63
C SER A 46 12.94 13.92 -12.36
N ILE A 47 13.53 13.02 -11.56
CA ILE A 47 14.07 11.72 -12.02
C ILE A 47 13.29 10.66 -11.29
N MET A 48 12.74 9.67 -12.03
CA MET A 48 12.06 8.54 -11.46
C MET A 48 12.73 7.25 -11.91
N CYS A 49 13.13 6.42 -10.94
CA CYS A 49 13.66 5.09 -11.19
C CYS A 49 13.07 4.09 -10.20
N LYS A 50 12.86 2.88 -10.64
CA LYS A 50 12.42 1.76 -9.81
C LYS A 50 13.60 0.83 -9.51
N MET A 51 14.44 0.64 -10.52
CA MET A 51 15.62 -0.21 -10.46
C MET A 51 16.84 0.56 -10.97
N PRO A 52 18.04 0.20 -10.53
CA PRO A 52 19.27 0.80 -11.07
C PRO A 52 19.39 0.71 -12.59
N SER A 53 18.83 -0.36 -13.19
CA SER A 53 18.80 -0.53 -14.66
C SER A 53 18.02 0.56 -15.38
N ASP A 54 17.08 1.22 -14.72
CA ASP A 54 16.34 2.34 -15.28
C ASP A 54 17.26 3.54 -15.57
N LEU A 55 18.41 3.58 -14.89
CA LEU A 55 19.48 4.57 -15.06
C LEU A 55 20.74 4.00 -15.71
N GLY A 56 20.68 2.78 -16.28
CA GLY A 56 21.78 2.13 -16.98
C GLY A 56 22.78 1.38 -16.09
N PHE A 57 22.45 1.15 -14.81
CA PHE A 57 23.32 0.40 -13.88
C PHE A 57 22.85 -1.05 -13.71
N SER A 58 23.73 -1.93 -13.16
CA SER A 58 23.37 -3.31 -12.86
C SER A 58 22.37 -3.43 -11.71
N ASN A 59 21.44 -4.38 -11.81
CA ASN A 59 20.44 -4.70 -10.79
C ASN A 59 20.92 -5.78 -9.79
N ASP A 60 22.13 -6.33 -9.92
CA ASP A 60 22.57 -7.55 -9.23
C ASP A 60 22.32 -7.59 -7.72
N ARG A 61 22.33 -6.43 -7.06
CA ARG A 61 22.09 -6.31 -5.62
C ARG A 61 20.69 -5.81 -5.25
N TYR A 62 19.85 -5.51 -6.24
CA TYR A 62 18.57 -4.83 -6.05
C TYR A 62 17.37 -5.69 -6.42
N VAL A 63 17.62 -6.95 -6.81
CA VAL A 63 16.53 -7.91 -7.02
C VAL A 63 15.95 -8.28 -5.66
N LEU A 64 14.67 -8.00 -5.49
CA LEU A 64 13.95 -8.35 -4.27
C LEU A 64 13.46 -9.80 -4.35
N PRO A 65 13.35 -10.49 -3.20
CA PRO A 65 12.69 -11.79 -3.12
C PRO A 65 11.23 -11.72 -3.59
N GLU A 66 10.58 -12.85 -3.73
CA GLU A 66 9.18 -12.90 -4.14
C GLU A 66 8.26 -12.21 -3.12
N LEU A 67 7.25 -11.51 -3.63
CA LEU A 67 6.16 -10.94 -2.83
C LEU A 67 4.91 -11.77 -3.05
N ILE A 68 4.54 -12.55 -2.04
CA ILE A 68 3.39 -13.44 -2.04
C ILE A 68 2.24 -12.73 -1.34
N ILE A 69 1.13 -12.54 -2.04
CA ILE A 69 -0.07 -11.91 -1.50
C ILE A 69 -1.21 -12.93 -1.51
N ASN A 70 -1.61 -13.37 -0.32
CA ASN A 70 -2.74 -14.27 -0.15
C ASN A 70 -3.99 -13.49 0.27
N GLN A 71 -5.15 -13.97 -0.13
CA GLN A 71 -6.43 -13.43 0.28
C GLN A 71 -7.20 -14.46 1.07
N HIS A 72 -7.63 -14.08 2.26
CA HIS A 72 -8.46 -14.87 3.16
C HIS A 72 -9.78 -14.16 3.39
N THR A 73 -10.88 -14.81 3.04
CA THR A 73 -12.21 -14.23 3.16
C THR A 73 -12.97 -14.89 4.31
N VAL A 74 -13.35 -14.08 5.30
CA VAL A 74 -14.17 -14.50 6.42
C VAL A 74 -15.64 -14.24 6.08
N LYS A 75 -16.46 -15.26 6.16
CA LYS A 75 -17.89 -15.16 5.87
C LYS A 75 -18.61 -14.45 6.99
N ASN A 76 -19.49 -13.52 6.63
CA ASN A 76 -20.42 -12.96 7.59
C ASN A 76 -21.49 -14.00 7.95
N LYS A 77 -21.54 -14.39 9.21
CA LYS A 77 -22.53 -15.34 9.74
C LYS A 77 -23.79 -14.65 10.29
N SER A 78 -23.81 -13.32 10.24
CA SER A 78 -24.93 -12.56 10.81
C SER A 78 -26.16 -12.61 9.90
N GLU A 79 -27.29 -12.92 10.48
CA GLU A 79 -28.59 -12.93 9.83
C GLU A 79 -29.30 -11.56 9.93
N VAL A 80 -28.62 -10.54 10.44
CA VAL A 80 -29.21 -9.21 10.71
C VAL A 80 -28.56 -8.16 9.84
N ASN A 81 -29.36 -7.33 9.17
CA ASN A 81 -28.90 -6.19 8.39
C ASN A 81 -28.66 -4.94 9.26
N ILE A 82 -28.22 -3.83 8.64
CA ILE A 82 -27.96 -2.55 9.32
C ILE A 82 -29.21 -1.97 9.99
N ASP A 83 -30.41 -2.29 9.50
CA ASP A 83 -31.71 -1.83 10.04
C ASP A 83 -32.25 -2.74 11.12
N GLY A 84 -31.50 -3.79 11.51
CA GLY A 84 -31.93 -4.75 12.53
C GLY A 84 -32.96 -5.78 12.06
N GLN A 85 -33.21 -5.88 10.76
CA GLN A 85 -34.11 -6.86 10.16
C GLN A 85 -33.39 -8.18 9.89
N MET A 86 -34.06 -9.30 10.21
CA MET A 86 -33.54 -10.63 9.85
C MET A 86 -33.54 -10.79 8.33
N GLN A 87 -32.43 -11.27 7.78
CA GLN A 87 -32.28 -11.61 6.37
C GLN A 87 -32.22 -13.11 6.20
N LEU A 88 -33.00 -13.62 5.27
CA LEU A 88 -32.99 -15.05 4.90
C LEU A 88 -31.75 -15.44 4.09
N PHE A 89 -31.04 -14.47 3.52
CA PHE A 89 -29.81 -14.66 2.75
C PHE A 89 -28.80 -13.57 3.05
N ASN A 90 -27.54 -13.91 3.15
CA ASN A 90 -26.45 -12.93 3.23
C ASN A 90 -26.38 -12.12 1.95
N VAL A 91 -26.73 -10.84 2.03
CA VAL A 91 -26.59 -9.90 0.92
C VAL A 91 -25.24 -9.20 1.05
N ILE A 92 -24.39 -9.35 0.03
CA ILE A 92 -23.10 -8.67 -0.01
C ILE A 92 -23.30 -7.16 0.13
N ALA A 93 -22.58 -6.54 1.05
CA ALA A 93 -22.66 -5.11 1.34
C ALA A 93 -22.42 -4.26 0.08
N LYS A 94 -23.37 -3.37 -0.24
CA LYS A 94 -23.37 -2.56 -1.47
C LYS A 94 -22.89 -1.13 -1.26
N ASP A 95 -23.00 -0.60 -0.07
CA ASP A 95 -22.60 0.76 0.26
C ASP A 95 -21.59 0.79 1.42
N PHE A 96 -21.04 1.97 1.67
CA PHE A 96 -20.00 2.18 2.66
C PHE A 96 -20.45 1.89 4.10
N ASN A 97 -21.71 2.16 4.44
CA ASN A 97 -22.25 1.92 5.78
C ASN A 97 -22.47 0.42 6.01
N GLN A 98 -22.97 -0.29 5.01
CA GLN A 98 -23.12 -1.75 5.05
C GLN A 98 -21.77 -2.45 5.17
N ILE A 99 -20.74 -2.01 4.42
CA ILE A 99 -19.37 -2.54 4.54
C ILE A 99 -18.84 -2.32 5.98
N ARG A 100 -19.03 -1.14 6.55
CA ARG A 100 -18.60 -0.87 7.93
C ARG A 100 -19.33 -1.73 8.96
N PHE A 101 -20.62 -1.90 8.77
CA PHE A 101 -21.44 -2.74 9.65
C PHE A 101 -20.95 -4.19 9.60
N GLU A 102 -20.75 -4.75 8.41
CA GLU A 102 -20.23 -6.09 8.21
C GLU A 102 -18.81 -6.26 8.76
N GLN A 103 -17.94 -5.27 8.58
CA GLN A 103 -16.60 -5.23 9.19
C GLN A 103 -16.67 -5.38 10.72
N LYS A 104 -17.64 -4.72 11.36
CA LYS A 104 -17.84 -4.80 12.80
C LYS A 104 -18.37 -6.17 13.23
N GLN A 105 -19.28 -6.77 12.46
CA GLN A 105 -19.82 -8.10 12.75
C GLN A 105 -18.78 -9.21 12.61
N THR A 106 -17.87 -9.09 11.63
CA THR A 106 -16.83 -10.10 11.34
C THR A 106 -15.51 -9.82 12.05
N GLU A 107 -15.46 -8.83 12.94
CA GLU A 107 -14.21 -8.33 13.54
C GLU A 107 -13.48 -9.42 14.34
N ASN A 108 -14.21 -10.19 15.17
CA ASN A 108 -13.63 -11.30 15.93
C ASN A 108 -13.11 -12.41 15.02
N ASP A 109 -13.95 -12.89 14.09
CA ASP A 109 -13.58 -13.98 13.17
C ASP A 109 -12.36 -13.60 12.32
N ARG A 110 -12.26 -12.32 11.89
CA ARG A 110 -11.08 -11.82 11.15
C ARG A 110 -9.83 -11.76 12.02
N CYS A 111 -9.97 -11.35 13.28
CA CYS A 111 -8.85 -11.35 14.21
C CYS A 111 -8.37 -12.76 14.55
N GLU A 112 -9.28 -13.71 14.77
CA GLU A 112 -8.92 -15.13 14.97
C GLU A 112 -8.17 -15.70 13.76
N GLN A 113 -8.66 -15.47 12.55
CA GLN A 113 -7.98 -15.87 11.32
C GLN A 113 -6.58 -15.23 11.21
N ALA A 114 -6.44 -13.97 11.61
CA ALA A 114 -5.14 -13.29 11.61
C ALA A 114 -4.13 -13.95 12.57
N ILE A 115 -4.58 -14.37 13.75
CA ILE A 115 -3.75 -15.07 14.72
C ILE A 115 -3.29 -16.44 14.19
N GLU A 116 -4.19 -17.21 13.57
CA GLU A 116 -3.85 -18.49 12.94
C GLU A 116 -2.76 -18.33 11.87
N LEU A 117 -2.92 -17.33 10.99
CA LEU A 117 -1.98 -17.05 9.89
C LEU A 117 -0.59 -16.62 10.39
N ALA A 118 -0.51 -15.91 11.50
CA ALA A 118 0.75 -15.45 12.10
C ALA A 118 1.38 -16.41 13.10
N SER A 119 0.72 -17.55 13.38
CA SER A 119 1.20 -18.52 14.37
C SER A 119 2.61 -19.01 14.05
N GLY A 120 3.52 -18.94 15.03
CA GLY A 120 4.92 -19.37 14.90
C GLY A 120 5.79 -18.49 13.99
N LYS A 121 5.32 -17.29 13.61
CA LYS A 121 6.04 -16.40 12.72
C LYS A 121 6.35 -15.07 13.39
N THR A 122 7.49 -14.46 13.06
CA THR A 122 7.70 -13.03 13.28
C THR A 122 6.77 -12.28 12.32
N SER A 123 5.87 -11.44 12.84
CA SER A 123 4.77 -10.89 12.06
C SER A 123 4.31 -9.52 12.52
N VAL A 124 3.68 -8.78 11.60
CA VAL A 124 2.99 -7.53 11.91
C VAL A 124 1.49 -7.68 11.60
N TYR A 125 0.67 -7.38 12.58
CA TYR A 125 -0.77 -7.24 12.40
C TYR A 125 -1.11 -5.78 12.10
N TRP A 126 -1.59 -5.51 10.89
CA TRP A 126 -2.06 -4.20 10.47
C TRP A 126 -3.57 -4.09 10.63
N CYS A 127 -3.99 -3.51 11.74
CA CYS A 127 -5.41 -3.27 12.02
C CYS A 127 -5.84 -1.84 11.64
N ASN A 128 -7.16 -1.61 11.59
CA ASN A 128 -7.74 -0.33 11.22
C ASN A 128 -8.39 0.37 12.42
N THR A 129 -9.03 -0.39 13.30
CA THR A 129 -9.79 0.11 14.44
C THR A 129 -9.06 -0.14 15.76
N ASN A 130 -9.45 0.58 16.82
CA ASN A 130 -8.93 0.31 18.16
C ASN A 130 -9.47 -1.03 18.70
N ASN A 131 -10.68 -1.41 18.27
CA ASN A 131 -11.31 -2.64 18.69
C ASN A 131 -10.60 -3.87 18.11
N GLU A 132 -10.30 -3.86 16.81
CA GLU A 132 -9.44 -4.88 16.18
C GLU A 132 -8.11 -5.03 16.91
N SER A 133 -7.47 -3.90 17.25
CA SER A 133 -6.20 -3.89 17.98
C SER A 133 -6.34 -4.55 19.36
N ALA A 134 -7.41 -4.24 20.10
CA ALA A 134 -7.67 -4.80 21.42
C ALA A 134 -8.00 -6.31 21.36
N ILE A 135 -8.78 -6.75 20.36
CA ILE A 135 -9.10 -8.16 20.14
C ILE A 135 -7.82 -8.94 19.82
N LEU A 136 -7.01 -8.46 18.86
CA LEU A 136 -5.73 -9.09 18.50
C LEU A 136 -4.80 -9.20 19.72
N LYS A 137 -4.71 -8.15 20.55
CA LYS A 137 -3.91 -8.17 21.79
C LYS A 137 -4.48 -9.14 22.83
N GLY A 138 -5.78 -9.31 22.88
CA GLY A 138 -6.44 -10.30 23.76
C GLY A 138 -6.15 -11.73 23.35
N LEU A 139 -6.10 -12.00 22.03
CA LEU A 139 -5.84 -13.31 21.45
C LEU A 139 -4.36 -13.67 21.42
N ASP A 140 -3.49 -12.69 21.08
CA ASP A 140 -2.03 -12.85 21.09
C ASP A 140 -1.42 -11.99 22.21
N LYS A 141 -1.24 -12.60 23.37
CA LYS A 141 -0.69 -11.89 24.55
C LYS A 141 0.78 -11.54 24.41
N ASP A 142 1.52 -12.24 23.56
CA ASP A 142 2.92 -12.01 23.31
C ASP A 142 3.16 -10.87 22.31
N ALA A 143 2.19 -10.57 21.46
CA ALA A 143 2.27 -9.45 20.55
C ALA A 143 2.30 -8.11 21.30
N VAL A 144 3.15 -7.18 20.88
CA VAL A 144 3.25 -5.84 21.46
C VAL A 144 2.40 -4.85 20.66
N GLU A 145 1.47 -4.18 21.35
CA GLU A 145 0.54 -3.23 20.73
C GLU A 145 1.12 -1.81 20.70
N ILE A 146 0.97 -1.14 19.56
CA ILE A 146 1.27 0.28 19.38
C ILE A 146 -0.04 1.05 19.21
N ILE A 147 -0.37 1.89 20.19
CA ILE A 147 -1.59 2.69 20.20
C ILE A 147 -1.30 4.20 20.16
N GLY A 148 -2.28 4.97 19.67
CA GLY A 148 -2.13 6.42 19.46
C GLY A 148 -1.81 7.20 20.73
N SER A 149 -2.36 6.78 21.89
CA SER A 149 -2.21 7.44 23.20
C SER A 149 -0.85 7.21 23.88
N GLN A 150 -0.02 6.29 23.39
CA GLN A 150 1.33 6.10 23.92
C GLN A 150 2.22 7.30 23.59
N SER A 151 3.21 7.59 24.45
CA SER A 151 4.22 8.61 24.17
C SER A 151 5.05 8.25 22.92
N ILE A 152 5.67 9.26 22.33
CA ILE A 152 6.50 9.05 21.12
C ILE A 152 7.67 8.13 21.45
N GLU A 153 8.34 8.34 22.58
CA GLU A 153 9.49 7.56 23.05
C GLU A 153 9.13 6.07 23.20
N LYS A 154 7.96 5.78 23.78
CA LYS A 154 7.49 4.38 23.93
C LYS A 154 7.22 3.73 22.59
N LYS A 155 6.63 4.45 21.64
CA LYS A 155 6.41 3.94 20.27
C LYS A 155 7.72 3.67 19.57
N GLU A 156 8.67 4.59 19.67
CA GLU A 156 10.01 4.43 19.08
C GLU A 156 10.74 3.24 19.68
N ASP A 157 10.69 3.07 21.00
CA ASP A 157 11.33 1.94 21.68
C ASP A 157 10.75 0.59 21.19
N ILE A 158 9.43 0.46 21.10
CA ILE A 158 8.77 -0.75 20.56
C ILE A 158 9.23 -1.00 19.12
N LEU A 159 9.22 0.02 18.29
CA LEU A 159 9.56 -0.10 16.86
C LEU A 159 11.04 -0.45 16.65
N ILE A 160 11.92 0.10 17.47
CA ILE A 160 13.36 -0.21 17.46
C ILE A 160 13.59 -1.65 17.96
N ASN A 161 12.93 -2.08 19.03
CA ASN A 161 13.06 -3.44 19.54
C ASN A 161 12.51 -4.47 18.56
N PHE A 162 11.40 -4.16 17.86
CA PHE A 162 10.93 -5.01 16.78
C PHE A 162 11.95 -5.08 15.62
N ALA A 163 12.50 -3.95 15.20
CA ALA A 163 13.51 -3.91 14.14
C ALA A 163 14.80 -4.68 14.49
N LYS A 164 15.14 -4.79 15.78
CA LYS A 164 16.26 -5.59 16.29
C LYS A 164 15.93 -7.08 16.46
N GLY A 165 14.66 -7.49 16.28
CA GLY A 165 14.20 -8.86 16.48
C GLY A 165 13.96 -9.25 17.93
N ASN A 166 13.94 -8.29 18.87
CA ASN A 166 13.65 -8.55 20.30
C ASN A 166 12.14 -8.74 20.57
N ILE A 167 11.31 -8.33 19.64
CA ILE A 167 9.84 -8.50 19.64
C ILE A 167 9.49 -9.30 18.40
N GLU A 168 8.77 -10.41 18.57
CA GLU A 168 8.38 -11.28 17.45
C GLU A 168 7.16 -10.77 16.70
N ARG A 169 6.18 -10.22 17.42
CA ARG A 169 4.92 -9.78 16.82
C ARG A 169 4.49 -8.41 17.34
N ILE A 170 4.08 -7.54 16.44
CA ILE A 170 3.51 -6.22 16.78
C ILE A 170 2.13 -6.06 16.16
N ILE A 171 1.27 -5.33 16.89
CA ILE A 171 -0.04 -4.91 16.45
C ILE A 171 0.01 -3.39 16.26
N THR A 172 -0.29 -2.93 15.06
CA THR A 172 -0.23 -1.50 14.76
C THR A 172 -1.17 -1.10 13.62
N LYS A 173 -1.33 0.19 13.40
CA LYS A 173 -2.06 0.73 12.27
C LYS A 173 -1.08 1.29 11.24
N ALA A 174 -1.33 1.03 9.96
CA ALA A 174 -0.48 1.51 8.87
C ALA A 174 -0.27 3.03 8.94
N LYS A 175 -1.29 3.78 9.38
CA LYS A 175 -1.24 5.23 9.55
C LYS A 175 -0.27 5.71 10.65
N MET A 176 0.00 4.88 11.68
CA MET A 176 0.85 5.27 12.81
C MET A 176 2.33 4.99 12.61
N THR A 177 2.67 4.14 11.65
CA THR A 177 4.04 3.70 11.41
C THR A 177 4.67 4.40 10.20
N SER A 178 4.30 5.65 9.92
CA SER A 178 4.83 6.47 8.83
C SER A 178 6.34 6.79 8.96
N PHE A 179 6.98 6.47 10.08
CA PHE A 179 8.42 6.63 10.30
C PHE A 179 9.21 5.53 9.58
N GLY A 180 10.27 5.93 8.88
CA GLY A 180 11.06 5.14 7.93
C GLY A 180 11.85 3.95 8.46
N LEU A 181 11.30 3.17 9.39
CA LEU A 181 11.95 1.99 9.95
C LEU A 181 12.04 0.83 8.96
N ASN A 182 13.09 0.07 9.07
CA ASN A 182 13.39 -1.07 8.22
C ASN A 182 13.12 -2.37 8.99
N TRP A 183 12.28 -3.26 8.43
CA TRP A 183 11.88 -4.50 9.07
C TRP A 183 12.22 -5.74 8.21
N GLN A 184 13.43 -5.75 7.60
CA GLN A 184 13.86 -6.86 6.74
C GLN A 184 14.07 -8.19 7.49
N HIS A 185 14.14 -8.18 8.83
CA HIS A 185 14.15 -9.38 9.66
C HIS A 185 12.79 -10.09 9.67
N CYS A 186 11.72 -9.37 9.40
CA CYS A 186 10.35 -9.85 9.32
C CYS A 186 9.96 -10.03 7.85
N ASN A 187 9.40 -11.17 7.50
CA ASN A 187 8.96 -11.49 6.14
C ASN A 187 7.49 -11.92 6.07
N HIS A 188 6.75 -11.73 7.15
CA HIS A 188 5.34 -12.07 7.21
C HIS A 188 4.51 -10.92 7.80
N SER A 189 3.30 -10.75 7.29
CA SER A 189 2.39 -9.72 7.78
C SER A 189 0.94 -10.08 7.49
N VAL A 190 0.06 -9.83 8.44
CA VAL A 190 -1.39 -9.90 8.25
C VAL A 190 -1.95 -8.48 8.13
N PHE A 191 -2.72 -8.23 7.11
CA PHE A 191 -3.23 -6.90 6.77
C PHE A 191 -4.75 -6.90 6.64
N PHE A 192 -5.42 -6.03 7.39
CA PHE A 192 -6.83 -5.71 7.19
C PHE A 192 -6.94 -4.54 6.20
N PRO A 193 -7.38 -4.77 4.96
CA PRO A 193 -7.33 -3.78 3.90
C PRO A 193 -8.19 -2.53 4.18
N THR A 194 -7.67 -1.38 3.75
CA THR A 194 -8.38 -0.11 3.70
C THR A 194 -8.46 0.40 2.26
N TRP A 195 -9.21 1.48 2.03
CA TRP A 195 -9.27 2.15 0.73
C TRP A 195 -7.99 2.90 0.34
N SER A 196 -7.02 3.00 1.26
CA SER A 196 -5.78 3.75 1.05
C SER A 196 -4.69 2.86 0.46
N TYR A 197 -4.45 3.01 -0.85
CA TYR A 197 -3.32 2.38 -1.52
C TYR A 197 -1.97 2.81 -0.94
N GLU A 198 -1.83 4.08 -0.56
CA GLU A 198 -0.60 4.60 0.04
C GLU A 198 -0.23 3.86 1.33
N GLN A 199 -1.20 3.71 2.25
CA GLN A 199 -0.98 2.99 3.51
C GLN A 199 -0.60 1.53 3.27
N TYR A 200 -1.29 0.86 2.36
CA TYR A 200 -0.99 -0.52 1.96
C TYR A 200 0.41 -0.63 1.37
N TYR A 201 0.75 0.21 0.40
CA TYR A 201 2.06 0.22 -0.23
C TYR A 201 3.19 0.50 0.77
N GLN A 202 3.03 1.51 1.63
CA GLN A 202 4.01 1.87 2.66
C GLN A 202 4.20 0.75 3.69
N ALA A 203 3.14 0.06 4.08
CA ALA A 203 3.22 -1.08 4.98
C ALA A 203 4.05 -2.22 4.38
N ILE A 204 3.79 -2.61 3.14
CA ILE A 204 4.53 -3.67 2.45
C ILE A 204 6.01 -3.30 2.29
N ARG A 205 6.30 -2.04 1.92
CA ARG A 205 7.68 -1.58 1.69
C ARG A 205 8.55 -1.52 2.96
N ARG A 206 8.01 -1.82 4.13
CA ARG A 206 8.82 -2.00 5.35
C ARG A 206 9.54 -3.34 5.38
N PHE A 207 8.94 -4.36 4.78
CA PHE A 207 9.46 -5.73 4.69
C PHE A 207 10.11 -5.99 3.34
N TRP A 208 9.38 -5.71 2.27
CA TRP A 208 9.77 -5.98 0.89
C TRP A 208 10.57 -4.82 0.32
N ARG A 209 11.83 -4.80 0.69
CA ARG A 209 12.78 -3.73 0.32
C ARG A 209 14.19 -4.27 0.22
N PHE A 210 15.11 -3.43 -0.28
CA PHE A 210 16.52 -3.76 -0.36
C PHE A 210 17.06 -4.30 0.98
N GLY A 211 17.74 -5.44 0.91
CA GLY A 211 18.28 -6.15 2.07
C GLY A 211 17.37 -7.25 2.63
N GLN A 212 16.13 -7.40 2.14
CA GLN A 212 15.31 -8.58 2.44
C GLN A 212 15.90 -9.81 1.73
N LYS A 213 16.04 -10.91 2.47
CA LYS A 213 16.63 -12.18 1.98
C LYS A 213 15.61 -13.27 1.73
N ASN A 214 14.44 -13.17 2.34
CA ASN A 214 13.39 -14.17 2.29
C ASN A 214 12.19 -13.66 1.49
N ASP A 215 11.44 -14.57 0.90
CA ASP A 215 10.16 -14.23 0.29
C ASP A 215 9.23 -13.62 1.33
N VAL A 216 8.53 -12.57 0.93
CA VAL A 216 7.64 -11.81 1.83
C VAL A 216 6.21 -12.24 1.59
N THR A 217 5.55 -12.70 2.63
CA THR A 217 4.14 -13.09 2.59
C THR A 217 3.26 -12.04 3.26
N ILE A 218 2.26 -11.57 2.55
CA ILE A 218 1.22 -10.66 3.05
C ILE A 218 -0.12 -11.38 2.97
N ASP A 219 -0.69 -11.69 4.10
CA ASP A 219 -2.02 -12.28 4.20
C ASP A 219 -3.08 -11.18 4.39
N LEU A 220 -3.91 -10.98 3.38
CA LEU A 220 -5.02 -10.04 3.41
C LEU A 220 -6.25 -10.73 3.98
N VAL A 221 -6.74 -10.28 5.14
CA VAL A 221 -7.95 -10.82 5.78
C VAL A 221 -9.09 -9.85 5.60
N ILE A 222 -10.13 -10.29 4.89
CA ILE A 222 -11.31 -9.49 4.53
C ILE A 222 -12.61 -10.20 4.91
N SER A 223 -13.69 -9.44 5.00
CA SER A 223 -15.06 -9.99 4.95
C SER A 223 -15.59 -10.02 3.51
N ASP A 224 -16.67 -10.72 3.27
CA ASP A 224 -17.29 -10.83 1.94
C ASP A 224 -17.58 -9.44 1.31
N GLY A 225 -18.11 -8.50 2.09
CA GLY A 225 -18.42 -7.14 1.63
C GLY A 225 -17.19 -6.28 1.35
N GLN A 226 -16.02 -6.66 1.87
CA GLN A 226 -14.77 -5.94 1.64
C GLN A 226 -14.10 -6.31 0.30
N THR A 227 -14.63 -7.25 -0.47
CA THR A 227 -14.08 -7.61 -1.80
C THR A 227 -13.92 -6.37 -2.69
N ARG A 228 -14.89 -5.44 -2.65
CA ARG A 228 -14.81 -4.17 -3.38
C ARG A 228 -13.65 -3.26 -2.93
N VAL A 229 -13.33 -3.29 -1.64
CA VAL A 229 -12.17 -2.55 -1.10
C VAL A 229 -10.88 -3.11 -1.71
N LEU A 230 -10.78 -4.43 -1.77
CA LEU A 230 -9.63 -5.11 -2.35
C LEU A 230 -9.52 -4.88 -3.87
N GLU A 231 -10.62 -4.97 -4.60
CA GLU A 231 -10.66 -4.64 -6.04
C GLU A 231 -10.19 -3.20 -6.30
N ALA A 232 -10.67 -2.23 -5.50
CA ALA A 232 -10.24 -0.84 -5.60
C ALA A 232 -8.73 -0.68 -5.32
N LEU A 233 -8.18 -1.39 -4.33
CA LEU A 233 -6.73 -1.42 -4.06
C LEU A 233 -5.95 -2.03 -5.23
N GLN A 234 -6.40 -3.14 -5.77
CA GLN A 234 -5.77 -3.79 -6.93
C GLN A 234 -5.77 -2.89 -8.16
N GLN A 235 -6.88 -2.20 -8.43
CA GLN A 235 -6.97 -1.22 -9.53
C GLN A 235 -6.00 -0.06 -9.33
N LYS A 236 -5.93 0.50 -8.11
CA LYS A 236 -4.97 1.56 -7.77
C LYS A 236 -3.52 1.08 -7.92
N THR A 237 -3.24 -0.16 -7.53
CA THR A 237 -1.91 -0.78 -7.71
C THR A 237 -1.54 -0.88 -9.20
N LYS A 238 -2.45 -1.36 -10.04
CA LYS A 238 -2.23 -1.44 -11.49
C LYS A 238 -1.96 -0.06 -12.09
N LYS A 239 -2.80 0.93 -11.78
CA LYS A 239 -2.62 2.32 -12.24
C LYS A 239 -1.28 2.91 -11.80
N ALA A 240 -0.87 2.67 -10.54
CA ALA A 240 0.42 3.14 -10.03
C ALA A 240 1.61 2.49 -10.76
N VAL A 241 1.53 1.20 -11.05
CA VAL A 241 2.56 0.47 -11.82
C VAL A 241 2.64 0.99 -13.26
N GLU A 242 1.51 1.20 -13.92
CA GLU A 242 1.44 1.76 -15.28
C GLU A 242 2.00 3.18 -15.33
N LEU A 243 1.61 4.04 -14.39
CA LEU A 243 2.12 5.41 -14.29
C LEU A 243 3.64 5.41 -14.09
N HIS A 244 4.13 4.56 -13.19
CA HIS A 244 5.56 4.42 -12.93
C HIS A 244 6.32 3.96 -14.17
N LYS A 245 5.78 2.97 -14.91
CA LYS A 245 6.37 2.50 -16.17
C LYS A 245 6.47 3.62 -17.19
N LYS A 246 5.39 4.37 -17.41
CA LYS A 246 5.38 5.49 -18.36
C LYS A 246 6.38 6.59 -17.98
N LEU A 247 6.48 6.92 -16.68
CA LEU A 247 7.47 7.88 -16.18
C LEU A 247 8.89 7.39 -16.43
N THR A 248 9.21 6.14 -16.06
CA THR A 248 10.54 5.56 -16.22
C THR A 248 10.96 5.46 -17.70
N GLU A 249 10.07 5.03 -18.60
CA GLU A 249 10.35 4.94 -20.03
C GLU A 249 10.67 6.32 -20.65
N ASN A 250 9.99 7.37 -20.20
CA ASN A 250 10.26 8.73 -20.69
C ASN A 250 11.54 9.33 -20.10
N VAL A 251 11.84 9.04 -18.81
CA VAL A 251 13.11 9.45 -18.17
C VAL A 251 14.30 8.79 -18.88
N ASN A 252 14.23 7.49 -19.13
CA ASN A 252 15.32 6.75 -19.76
C ASN A 252 15.67 7.27 -21.15
N LYS A 253 14.65 7.64 -21.95
CA LYS A 253 14.88 8.25 -23.26
C LYS A 253 15.61 9.59 -23.15
N SER A 254 15.24 10.41 -22.19
CA SER A 254 15.85 11.74 -21.97
C SER A 254 17.26 11.62 -21.39
N PHE A 255 17.45 10.76 -20.37
CA PHE A 255 18.73 10.59 -19.69
C PHE A 255 19.78 9.90 -20.57
N MET A 256 19.42 8.88 -21.34
CA MET A 256 20.31 8.22 -22.29
C MET A 256 20.78 9.15 -23.41
N ASN A 257 19.95 10.10 -23.80
CA ASN A 257 20.36 11.12 -24.78
C ASN A 257 21.34 12.14 -24.19
N GLN A 258 21.11 12.55 -22.93
CA GLN A 258 22.02 13.48 -22.22
C GLN A 258 23.35 12.82 -21.86
N THR A 259 23.39 11.56 -21.40
CA THR A 259 24.62 10.86 -21.07
C THR A 259 25.47 10.58 -22.30
N LYS A 260 24.89 10.42 -23.48
CA LYS A 260 25.68 10.33 -24.75
C LYS A 260 26.38 11.64 -25.10
N GLU A 261 25.87 12.78 -24.68
CA GLU A 261 26.52 14.08 -24.82
C GLU A 261 27.61 14.30 -23.74
N PHE A 262 27.34 13.85 -22.48
CA PHE A 262 28.31 13.99 -21.37
C PHE A 262 29.54 13.06 -21.48
N THR A 263 29.42 11.91 -22.12
CA THR A 263 30.57 11.00 -22.30
C THR A 263 31.65 11.50 -23.29
N LYS A 264 31.40 12.61 -23.99
CA LYS A 264 32.39 13.22 -24.88
C LYS A 264 33.46 14.06 -24.17
N ASP A 265 33.22 14.50 -22.93
CA ASP A 265 34.07 15.42 -22.19
C ASP A 265 34.42 14.96 -20.77
N ILE A 266 34.71 13.68 -20.55
CA ILE A 266 35.30 13.25 -19.28
C ILE A 266 36.74 13.76 -19.25
N ILE A 267 36.96 14.94 -18.68
CA ILE A 267 38.28 15.43 -18.28
C ILE A 267 38.79 14.48 -17.20
N LYS A 268 39.75 13.62 -17.57
CA LYS A 268 40.47 12.80 -16.58
C LYS A 268 41.17 13.75 -15.61
N PRO A 269 40.94 13.66 -14.29
CA PRO A 269 41.71 14.44 -13.34
C PRO A 269 43.17 14.04 -13.49
N LYS A 270 44.06 15.03 -13.71
CA LYS A 270 45.49 14.86 -13.61
C LYS A 270 45.81 14.80 -12.11
N PHE A 271 46.16 13.62 -11.62
CA PHE A 271 46.86 13.46 -10.37
C PHE A 271 48.36 13.67 -10.57
#